data_6a3947c35f48f334ff62c5ec7a69e30c
#
_entry.id   6a3947c35f48f334ff62c5ec7a69e30c
#
_cell.length_a   1.000
_cell.length_b   1.000
_cell.length_c   1.000
_cell.angle_alpha   90.00
_cell.angle_beta   90.00
_cell.angle_gamma   90.00
#
_symmetry.space_group_name_H-M   'P 1'
#
loop_
_entity.id
_entity.type
_entity.pdbx_description
1 polymer ?
#
loop_
_entity_poly.entity_id
_entity_poly.type
_entity_poly.pdbx_seq_one_letter_code
_entity_poly.pdbx_strand_id
1 'polypeptide(L)'
;MSNNNIQIFDTTLRDGEQVPGCKLNSEQKVVIAEQLDLLGVDVIEAGFPVSSPGDFKSVEAISKIVKNATVCGLTRAVENDIKVAAESLQYAKKGRIHTGIGTSDSHILHKFKSNREAIIERAFEAVKYAKSFVEDVEFYAEDAGRTDNEYLARVCEAAIRAGATVLNIPDTTGYCLPSEYGAKIKYLKENVKGIEKAILSCHCHNDLGLATANSIEGVISGARQIECTINGIGERAGNTALEEVVMVLKQHPYLNLDTNINTSMLYGMSQLVSDSMGIYTQPNKAIVGANAFAHSSGIHQDGVIKNRATYEIIDPKDVGVTESAIVLTARSGRAALAYRAKNVGYELTKLQLDDVYANFLSFADRKKEINDSDIHQIIETSNVYQQIISA
;
A
#
# COMPACT_ATOMS: atom_id res chain seq x y z
N MET A 1 16.56 0.08 17.40
CA MET A 1 16.24 0.48 16.02
C MET A 1 16.57 1.95 15.88
N SER A 2 17.13 2.38 14.76
CA SER A 2 17.36 3.83 14.55
C SER A 2 15.99 4.54 14.62
N ASN A 3 15.95 5.75 15.20
CA ASN A 3 14.72 6.53 15.37
C ASN A 3 14.03 6.90 14.03
N ASN A 4 14.59 6.48 12.91
CA ASN A 4 14.24 6.85 11.54
C ASN A 4 13.55 5.72 10.74
N ASN A 5 13.48 4.50 11.29
CA ASN A 5 12.80 3.40 10.63
C ASN A 5 11.30 3.51 10.84
N ILE A 6 10.55 3.46 9.74
CA ILE A 6 9.09 3.43 9.74
C ILE A 6 8.65 1.97 9.65
N GLN A 7 7.89 1.52 10.64
CA GLN A 7 7.29 0.20 10.62
C GLN A 7 6.15 0.15 9.60
N ILE A 8 6.17 -0.86 8.76
CA ILE A 8 5.09 -1.15 7.82
C ILE A 8 4.20 -2.23 8.42
N PHE A 9 2.98 -1.84 8.74
CA PHE A 9 1.91 -2.71 9.21
C PHE A 9 0.99 -3.01 8.03
N ASP A 10 1.02 -4.25 7.55
CA ASP A 10 0.15 -4.67 6.45
C ASP A 10 -1.17 -5.23 6.98
N THR A 11 -2.27 -4.64 6.54
CA THR A 11 -3.64 -5.09 6.86
C THR A 11 -4.39 -5.65 5.64
N THR A 12 -3.68 -6.10 4.61
CA THR A 12 -4.26 -6.70 3.40
C THR A 12 -5.19 -7.88 3.74
N LEU A 13 -4.79 -8.71 4.74
CA LEU A 13 -5.53 -9.91 5.14
C LEU A 13 -6.67 -9.64 6.14
N ARG A 14 -6.87 -8.40 6.55
CA ARG A 14 -7.98 -7.99 7.43
C ARG A 14 -8.83 -6.88 6.80
N ASP A 15 -8.35 -5.62 6.77
CA ASP A 15 -9.08 -4.50 6.18
C ASP A 15 -9.14 -4.61 4.65
N GLY A 16 -8.04 -5.03 4.04
CA GLY A 16 -7.97 -5.28 2.60
C GLY A 16 -9.00 -6.32 2.12
N GLU A 17 -9.32 -7.32 2.93
CA GLU A 17 -10.32 -8.35 2.61
C GLU A 17 -11.77 -7.84 2.77
N GLN A 18 -12.00 -6.68 3.38
CA GLN A 18 -13.34 -6.11 3.55
C GLN A 18 -13.90 -5.44 2.29
N VAL A 19 -13.21 -5.57 1.17
CA VAL A 19 -13.71 -5.13 -0.14
C VAL A 19 -14.93 -5.97 -0.54
N PRO A 20 -16.05 -5.35 -0.92
CA PRO A 20 -17.21 -6.09 -1.42
C PRO A 20 -16.86 -6.97 -2.62
N GLY A 21 -17.21 -8.26 -2.54
CA GLY A 21 -16.91 -9.25 -3.59
C GLY A 21 -15.55 -9.94 -3.44
N CYS A 22 -14.72 -9.50 -2.49
CA CYS A 22 -13.46 -10.16 -2.16
C CYS A 22 -13.68 -11.22 -1.07
N LYS A 23 -13.10 -12.39 -1.25
CA LYS A 23 -13.03 -13.42 -0.21
C LYS A 23 -11.83 -14.32 -0.45
N LEU A 24 -10.89 -14.29 0.49
CA LEU A 24 -9.78 -15.22 0.52
C LEU A 24 -10.17 -16.49 1.30
N ASN A 25 -9.70 -17.63 0.85
CA ASN A 25 -9.70 -18.84 1.67
C ASN A 25 -8.44 -18.89 2.54
N SER A 26 -8.41 -19.82 3.52
CA SER A 26 -7.29 -19.91 4.47
C SER A 26 -5.95 -20.23 3.79
N GLU A 27 -5.93 -20.99 2.71
CA GLU A 27 -4.71 -21.32 1.97
C GLU A 27 -4.15 -20.09 1.26
N GLN A 28 -5.01 -19.29 0.61
CA GLN A 28 -4.62 -18.02 -0.02
C GLN A 28 -4.08 -17.03 1.02
N LYS A 29 -4.73 -16.91 2.19
CA LYS A 29 -4.23 -16.06 3.29
C LYS A 29 -2.83 -16.48 3.74
N VAL A 30 -2.58 -17.77 3.90
CA VAL A 30 -1.25 -18.30 4.27
C VAL A 30 -0.20 -17.97 3.22
N VAL A 31 -0.49 -18.17 1.92
CA VAL A 31 0.44 -17.83 0.83
C VAL A 31 0.76 -16.33 0.82
N ILE A 32 -0.25 -15.47 0.93
CA ILE A 32 -0.04 -14.02 0.97
C ILE A 32 0.78 -13.63 2.21
N ALA A 33 0.49 -14.20 3.39
CA ALA A 33 1.24 -13.92 4.61
C ALA A 33 2.73 -14.33 4.51
N GLU A 34 3.03 -15.47 3.90
CA GLU A 34 4.43 -15.87 3.63
C GLU A 34 5.15 -14.87 2.72
N GLN A 35 4.48 -14.38 1.68
CA GLN A 35 5.07 -13.41 0.78
C GLN A 35 5.20 -12.02 1.43
N LEU A 36 4.28 -11.61 2.31
CA LEU A 36 4.40 -10.39 3.11
C LEU A 36 5.60 -10.46 4.09
N ASP A 37 5.81 -11.62 4.72
CA ASP A 37 6.98 -11.84 5.61
C ASP A 37 8.31 -11.77 4.82
N LEU A 38 8.34 -12.27 3.58
CA LEU A 38 9.50 -12.18 2.67
C LEU A 38 9.68 -10.76 2.10
N LEU A 39 8.59 -10.05 1.84
CA LEU A 39 8.61 -8.64 1.42
C LEU A 39 9.27 -7.75 2.47
N GLY A 40 9.20 -8.14 3.75
CA GLY A 40 9.83 -7.44 4.85
C GLY A 40 8.89 -6.48 5.60
N VAL A 41 7.57 -6.73 5.61
CA VAL A 41 6.65 -5.98 6.48
C VAL A 41 6.98 -6.26 7.95
N ASP A 42 6.81 -5.26 8.80
CA ASP A 42 7.11 -5.41 10.22
C ASP A 42 5.98 -6.10 10.99
N VAL A 43 4.73 -5.88 10.53
CA VAL A 43 3.52 -6.46 11.13
C VAL A 43 2.57 -6.94 10.04
N ILE A 44 1.98 -8.12 10.23
CA ILE A 44 0.92 -8.69 9.38
C ILE A 44 -0.35 -8.79 10.23
N GLU A 45 -1.37 -7.99 9.92
CA GLU A 45 -2.69 -8.15 10.53
C GLU A 45 -3.42 -9.29 9.81
N ALA A 46 -3.43 -10.45 10.46
CA ALA A 46 -3.81 -11.71 9.84
C ALA A 46 -5.33 -11.93 9.74
N GLY A 47 -6.12 -11.15 10.49
CA GLY A 47 -7.58 -11.24 10.47
C GLY A 47 -8.25 -10.75 11.75
N PHE A 48 -9.55 -11.08 11.88
CA PHE A 48 -10.39 -10.81 13.04
C PHE A 48 -10.91 -12.14 13.64
N PRO A 49 -10.13 -12.79 14.50
CA PRO A 49 -10.33 -14.19 14.91
C PRO A 49 -11.72 -14.54 15.43
N VAL A 50 -12.40 -13.60 16.11
CA VAL A 50 -13.73 -13.84 16.65
C VAL A 50 -14.84 -13.80 15.59
N SER A 51 -14.55 -13.28 14.38
CA SER A 51 -15.53 -13.10 13.31
C SER A 51 -16.11 -14.42 12.81
N SER A 52 -15.27 -15.46 12.72
CA SER A 52 -15.68 -16.80 12.30
C SER A 52 -14.65 -17.87 12.68
N PRO A 53 -15.06 -19.17 12.75
CA PRO A 53 -14.11 -20.27 12.91
C PRO A 53 -13.05 -20.36 11.80
N GLY A 54 -13.39 -19.92 10.57
CA GLY A 54 -12.46 -19.89 9.45
C GLY A 54 -11.39 -18.83 9.64
N ASP A 55 -11.77 -17.66 10.11
CA ASP A 55 -10.82 -16.57 10.36
C ASP A 55 -9.89 -16.89 11.54
N PHE A 56 -10.43 -17.48 12.62
CA PHE A 56 -9.61 -18.02 13.71
C PHE A 56 -8.52 -18.97 13.19
N LYS A 57 -8.92 -19.98 12.39
CA LYS A 57 -7.99 -20.98 11.82
C LYS A 57 -6.95 -20.33 10.88
N SER A 58 -7.34 -19.31 10.13
CA SER A 58 -6.41 -18.59 9.26
C SER A 58 -5.35 -17.84 10.08
N VAL A 59 -5.75 -17.12 11.12
CA VAL A 59 -4.81 -16.43 12.02
C VAL A 59 -3.90 -17.42 12.72
N GLU A 60 -4.44 -18.54 13.21
CA GLU A 60 -3.64 -19.61 13.83
C GLU A 60 -2.63 -20.23 12.84
N ALA A 61 -3.03 -20.48 11.59
CA ALA A 61 -2.14 -21.02 10.57
C ALA A 61 -1.01 -20.03 10.22
N ILE A 62 -1.34 -18.76 10.04
CA ILE A 62 -0.37 -17.67 9.80
C ILE A 62 0.59 -17.55 10.97
N SER A 63 0.10 -17.65 12.21
CA SER A 63 0.92 -17.63 13.43
C SER A 63 1.98 -18.72 13.47
N LYS A 64 1.73 -19.86 12.84
CA LYS A 64 2.67 -20.99 12.78
C LYS A 64 3.78 -20.82 11.74
N ILE A 65 3.54 -20.04 10.68
CA ILE A 65 4.43 -19.99 9.51
C ILE A 65 5.26 -18.71 9.41
N VAL A 66 4.76 -17.58 9.89
CA VAL A 66 5.46 -16.28 9.85
C VAL A 66 6.69 -16.33 10.77
N LYS A 67 7.84 -15.89 10.24
CA LYS A 67 9.16 -16.04 10.91
C LYS A 67 9.74 -14.73 11.40
N ASN A 68 9.55 -13.64 10.65
CA ASN A 68 10.21 -12.36 10.85
C ASN A 68 9.24 -11.28 11.36
N ALA A 69 8.11 -11.12 10.69
CA ALA A 69 7.08 -10.16 11.05
C ALA A 69 6.38 -10.50 12.37
N THR A 70 5.78 -9.51 12.98
CA THR A 70 4.83 -9.68 14.08
C THR A 70 3.47 -10.07 13.49
N VAL A 71 2.84 -11.13 14.00
CA VAL A 71 1.48 -11.51 13.62
C VAL A 71 0.50 -10.78 14.54
N CYS A 72 -0.46 -10.08 13.93
CA CYS A 72 -1.42 -9.26 14.63
C CYS A 72 -2.84 -9.78 14.42
N GLY A 73 -3.66 -9.77 15.49
CA GLY A 73 -5.08 -10.07 15.42
C GLY A 73 -5.92 -8.87 15.86
N LEU A 74 -6.90 -8.47 15.02
CA LEU A 74 -7.85 -7.42 15.37
C LEU A 74 -8.84 -7.88 16.44
N THR A 75 -9.21 -6.97 17.35
CA THR A 75 -10.27 -7.16 18.32
C THR A 75 -11.04 -5.87 18.55
N ARG A 76 -12.29 -5.96 18.94
CA ARG A 76 -12.97 -4.85 19.60
C ARG A 76 -12.54 -4.78 21.07
N ALA A 77 -12.82 -3.66 21.74
CA ALA A 77 -12.63 -3.53 23.19
C ALA A 77 -13.67 -4.38 23.96
N VAL A 78 -13.59 -5.72 23.78
CA VAL A 78 -14.47 -6.75 24.34
C VAL A 78 -13.61 -7.92 24.77
N GLU A 79 -13.73 -8.36 26.01
CA GLU A 79 -12.90 -9.42 26.61
C GLU A 79 -12.89 -10.72 25.79
N ASN A 80 -14.05 -11.15 25.29
CA ASN A 80 -14.12 -12.36 24.47
C ASN A 80 -13.34 -12.24 23.16
N ASP A 81 -13.39 -11.09 22.48
CA ASP A 81 -12.64 -10.86 21.26
C ASP A 81 -11.13 -10.96 21.52
N ILE A 82 -10.68 -10.31 22.60
CA ILE A 82 -9.27 -10.28 23.03
C ILE A 82 -8.79 -11.69 23.37
N LYS A 83 -9.58 -12.46 24.12
CA LYS A 83 -9.27 -13.85 24.48
C LYS A 83 -9.13 -14.74 23.25
N VAL A 84 -10.10 -14.68 22.33
CA VAL A 84 -10.07 -15.47 21.08
C VAL A 84 -8.87 -15.10 20.22
N ALA A 85 -8.51 -13.80 20.13
CA ALA A 85 -7.32 -13.37 19.43
C ALA A 85 -6.04 -13.92 20.08
N ALA A 86 -5.93 -13.85 21.41
CA ALA A 86 -4.79 -14.41 22.13
C ALA A 86 -4.62 -15.91 21.89
N GLU A 87 -5.73 -16.67 21.89
CA GLU A 87 -5.73 -18.10 21.58
C GLU A 87 -5.25 -18.38 20.15
N SER A 88 -5.67 -17.59 19.16
CA SER A 88 -5.24 -17.76 17.74
C SER A 88 -3.78 -17.37 17.52
N LEU A 89 -3.22 -16.51 18.35
CA LEU A 89 -1.84 -16.02 18.27
C LEU A 89 -0.84 -16.87 19.06
N GLN A 90 -1.27 -17.90 19.79
CA GLN A 90 -0.43 -18.67 20.73
C GLN A 90 0.83 -19.29 20.09
N TYR A 91 0.83 -19.49 18.76
CA TYR A 91 1.97 -20.05 18.03
C TYR A 91 2.84 -18.98 17.38
N ALA A 92 2.43 -17.71 17.44
CA ALA A 92 3.20 -16.64 16.85
C ALA A 92 4.52 -16.43 17.61
N LYS A 93 5.62 -16.33 16.87
CA LYS A 93 6.94 -16.00 17.45
C LYS A 93 6.94 -14.60 18.08
N LYS A 94 6.19 -13.68 17.45
CA LYS A 94 5.88 -12.34 17.95
C LYS A 94 4.39 -12.12 17.68
N GLY A 95 3.61 -11.98 18.73
CA GLY A 95 2.18 -11.76 18.66
C GLY A 95 1.79 -10.37 19.13
N ARG A 96 0.88 -9.72 18.40
CA ARG A 96 0.28 -8.42 18.76
C ARG A 96 -1.23 -8.56 18.81
N ILE A 97 -1.85 -8.00 19.82
CA ILE A 97 -3.30 -7.79 19.85
C ILE A 97 -3.60 -6.34 19.52
N HIS A 98 -4.40 -6.13 18.47
CA HIS A 98 -4.88 -4.83 18.03
C HIS A 98 -6.30 -4.62 18.52
N THR A 99 -6.48 -3.85 19.59
CA THR A 99 -7.78 -3.60 20.23
C THR A 99 -8.13 -2.14 20.24
N GLY A 100 -9.41 -1.78 20.21
CA GLY A 100 -9.78 -0.37 20.25
C GLY A 100 -11.27 -0.11 20.27
N ILE A 101 -11.60 1.18 20.26
CA ILE A 101 -12.96 1.68 20.38
C ILE A 101 -13.11 3.03 19.68
N GLY A 102 -14.31 3.34 19.21
CA GLY A 102 -14.62 4.63 18.58
C GLY A 102 -14.57 5.79 19.57
N THR A 103 -13.85 6.85 19.19
CA THR A 103 -13.56 8.01 20.05
C THR A 103 -14.26 9.29 19.64
N SER A 104 -14.78 9.40 18.42
CA SER A 104 -15.52 10.59 18.01
C SER A 104 -16.87 10.71 18.74
N ASP A 105 -17.34 11.93 18.93
CA ASP A 105 -18.66 12.16 19.54
C ASP A 105 -19.77 11.45 18.76
N SER A 106 -19.63 11.35 17.44
CA SER A 106 -20.58 10.58 16.60
C SER A 106 -20.64 9.11 17.02
N HIS A 107 -19.48 8.47 17.25
CA HIS A 107 -19.43 7.08 17.70
C HIS A 107 -19.91 6.95 19.15
N ILE A 108 -19.49 7.83 20.01
CA ILE A 108 -19.86 7.81 21.45
C ILE A 108 -21.38 7.89 21.60
N LEU A 109 -22.01 8.85 20.92
CA LEU A 109 -23.44 9.12 21.08
C LEU A 109 -24.31 8.11 20.34
N HIS A 110 -23.97 7.79 19.08
CA HIS A 110 -24.86 7.01 18.19
C HIS A 110 -24.53 5.52 18.18
N LYS A 111 -23.23 5.13 18.20
CA LYS A 111 -22.80 3.72 18.16
C LYS A 111 -22.83 3.10 19.56
N PHE A 112 -22.32 3.81 20.57
CA PHE A 112 -22.20 3.26 21.92
C PHE A 112 -23.27 3.73 22.89
N LYS A 113 -24.01 4.80 22.58
CA LYS A 113 -24.98 5.45 23.47
C LYS A 113 -24.38 5.70 24.86
N SER A 114 -23.20 6.29 24.91
CA SER A 114 -22.32 6.41 26.06
C SER A 114 -21.82 7.85 26.22
N ASN A 115 -20.78 8.03 27.02
CA ASN A 115 -20.10 9.31 27.23
C ASN A 115 -18.57 9.15 27.14
N ARG A 116 -17.84 10.26 27.03
CA ARG A 116 -16.39 10.31 26.87
C ARG A 116 -15.62 9.57 27.97
N GLU A 117 -16.03 9.70 29.24
CA GLU A 117 -15.34 9.07 30.38
C GLU A 117 -15.49 7.54 30.35
N ALA A 118 -16.68 7.05 30.06
CA ALA A 118 -16.92 5.60 29.93
C ALA A 118 -16.14 4.98 28.77
N ILE A 119 -15.88 5.74 27.68
CA ILE A 119 -15.05 5.27 26.58
C ILE A 119 -13.58 5.19 27.01
N ILE A 120 -13.07 6.18 27.76
CA ILE A 120 -11.70 6.13 28.32
C ILE A 120 -11.52 4.90 29.21
N GLU A 121 -12.48 4.62 30.10
CA GLU A 121 -12.43 3.45 30.99
C GLU A 121 -12.42 2.14 30.20
N ARG A 122 -13.30 2.01 29.19
CA ARG A 122 -13.34 0.82 28.33
C ARG A 122 -12.04 0.64 27.53
N ALA A 123 -11.44 1.72 27.05
CA ALA A 123 -10.15 1.68 26.38
C ALA A 123 -9.05 1.16 27.32
N PHE A 124 -9.00 1.69 28.56
CA PHE A 124 -8.05 1.27 29.57
C PHE A 124 -8.19 -0.21 29.93
N GLU A 125 -9.40 -0.68 30.26
CA GLU A 125 -9.62 -2.08 30.66
C GLU A 125 -9.36 -3.06 29.50
N ALA A 126 -9.72 -2.71 28.25
CA ALA A 126 -9.45 -3.56 27.09
C ALA A 126 -7.94 -3.73 26.85
N VAL A 127 -7.17 -2.64 26.85
CA VAL A 127 -5.71 -2.69 26.69
C VAL A 127 -5.06 -3.46 27.84
N LYS A 128 -5.46 -3.21 29.08
CA LYS A 128 -4.96 -3.92 30.27
C LYS A 128 -5.25 -5.42 30.18
N TYR A 129 -6.43 -5.80 29.71
CA TYR A 129 -6.77 -7.21 29.51
C TYR A 129 -5.96 -7.85 28.40
N ALA A 130 -5.79 -7.16 27.24
CA ALA A 130 -4.93 -7.62 26.14
C ALA A 130 -3.48 -7.80 26.60
N LYS A 131 -2.97 -6.87 27.41
CA LYS A 131 -1.61 -6.91 27.98
C LYS A 131 -1.35 -8.13 28.87
N SER A 132 -2.40 -8.75 29.42
CA SER A 132 -2.25 -9.99 30.21
C SER A 132 -1.93 -11.23 29.36
N PHE A 133 -2.08 -11.16 28.03
CA PHE A 133 -1.82 -12.26 27.10
C PHE A 133 -0.56 -12.05 26.26
N VAL A 134 -0.29 -10.80 25.85
CA VAL A 134 0.84 -10.46 24.97
C VAL A 134 1.57 -9.23 25.48
N GLU A 135 2.87 -9.14 25.12
CA GLU A 135 3.68 -7.97 25.47
C GLU A 135 3.43 -6.78 24.53
N ASP A 136 3.02 -7.02 23.30
CA ASP A 136 2.81 -6.01 22.27
C ASP A 136 1.32 -5.80 22.04
N VAL A 137 0.81 -4.63 22.44
CA VAL A 137 -0.60 -4.26 22.35
C VAL A 137 -0.72 -2.95 21.57
N GLU A 138 -1.42 -2.98 20.46
CA GLU A 138 -1.79 -1.81 19.68
C GLU A 138 -3.23 -1.39 20.03
N PHE A 139 -3.40 -0.11 20.30
CA PHE A 139 -4.71 0.50 20.56
C PHE A 139 -5.11 1.40 19.41
N TYR A 140 -6.26 1.13 18.76
CA TYR A 140 -6.83 2.03 17.78
C TYR A 140 -7.93 2.91 18.35
N ALA A 141 -7.79 4.23 18.13
CA ALA A 141 -8.82 5.22 18.47
C ALA A 141 -9.74 5.43 17.25
N GLU A 142 -10.68 4.50 16.99
CA GLU A 142 -11.53 4.55 15.80
C GLU A 142 -12.17 5.92 15.61
N ASP A 143 -12.11 6.46 14.38
CA ASP A 143 -12.56 7.80 14.01
C ASP A 143 -11.79 8.96 14.69
N ALA A 144 -10.49 8.73 14.95
CA ALA A 144 -9.61 9.73 15.52
C ALA A 144 -9.50 10.99 14.64
N GLY A 145 -9.60 10.84 13.32
CA GLY A 145 -9.61 11.96 12.38
C GLY A 145 -10.59 13.05 12.75
N ARG A 146 -11.80 12.67 13.23
CA ARG A 146 -12.88 13.58 13.65
C ARG A 146 -12.99 13.76 15.16
N THR A 147 -12.08 13.19 15.94
CA THR A 147 -12.06 13.30 17.40
C THR A 147 -11.35 14.58 17.84
N ASP A 148 -11.90 15.25 18.87
CA ASP A 148 -11.26 16.39 19.53
C ASP A 148 -9.86 16.03 20.07
N ASN A 149 -8.88 16.89 19.86
CA ASN A 149 -7.48 16.58 20.16
C ASN A 149 -7.19 16.42 21.65
N GLU A 150 -7.79 17.24 22.54
CA GLU A 150 -7.57 17.15 23.99
C GLU A 150 -8.17 15.85 24.53
N TYR A 151 -9.38 15.52 24.07
CA TYR A 151 -10.03 14.27 24.44
C TYR A 151 -9.26 13.06 23.90
N LEU A 152 -8.83 13.08 22.65
CA LEU A 152 -8.02 12.00 22.05
C LEU A 152 -6.72 11.79 22.82
N ALA A 153 -6.05 12.85 23.24
CA ALA A 153 -4.84 12.76 24.08
C ALA A 153 -5.13 12.04 25.41
N ARG A 154 -6.25 12.32 26.07
CA ARG A 154 -6.66 11.62 27.32
C ARG A 154 -6.93 10.13 27.08
N VAL A 155 -7.55 9.77 25.95
CA VAL A 155 -7.74 8.36 25.56
C VAL A 155 -6.40 7.67 25.35
N CYS A 156 -5.48 8.29 24.62
CA CYS A 156 -4.12 7.79 24.38
C CYS A 156 -3.33 7.60 25.70
N GLU A 157 -3.40 8.59 26.60
CA GLU A 157 -2.78 8.47 27.94
C GLU A 157 -3.32 7.29 28.73
N ALA A 158 -4.62 7.03 28.67
CA ALA A 158 -5.24 5.88 29.34
C ALA A 158 -4.75 4.55 28.73
N ALA A 159 -4.69 4.46 27.41
CA ALA A 159 -4.15 3.29 26.71
C ALA A 159 -2.68 3.02 27.07
N ILE A 160 -1.83 4.05 27.10
CA ILE A 160 -0.41 3.92 27.50
C ILE A 160 -0.30 3.44 28.95
N ARG A 161 -1.09 3.98 29.88
CA ARG A 161 -1.09 3.55 31.28
C ARG A 161 -1.52 2.10 31.45
N ALA A 162 -2.40 1.62 30.57
CA ALA A 162 -2.84 0.23 30.54
C ALA A 162 -1.81 -0.71 29.91
N GLY A 163 -0.81 -0.17 29.19
CA GLY A 163 0.31 -0.93 28.62
C GLY A 163 0.34 -1.01 27.09
N ALA A 164 -0.40 -0.15 26.37
CA ALA A 164 -0.28 -0.05 24.92
C ALA A 164 1.14 0.35 24.51
N THR A 165 1.66 -0.32 23.50
CA THR A 165 2.98 -0.10 22.87
C THR A 165 2.87 0.68 21.59
N VAL A 166 1.69 0.67 20.95
CA VAL A 166 1.37 1.40 19.74
C VAL A 166 0.00 2.06 19.88
N LEU A 167 -0.09 3.29 19.40
CA LEU A 167 -1.34 4.07 19.34
C LEU A 167 -1.68 4.33 17.87
N ASN A 168 -2.66 3.63 17.36
CA ASN A 168 -3.18 3.82 16.02
C ASN A 168 -4.19 4.98 16.00
N ILE A 169 -3.97 5.93 15.12
CA ILE A 169 -4.75 7.18 14.98
C ILE A 169 -5.45 7.16 13.60
N PRO A 170 -6.60 6.46 13.48
CA PRO A 170 -7.21 6.29 12.16
C PRO A 170 -8.00 7.52 11.68
N ASP A 171 -7.75 7.91 10.44
CA ASP A 171 -8.69 8.68 9.63
C ASP A 171 -9.70 7.71 8.99
N THR A 172 -10.59 7.20 9.83
CA THR A 172 -11.52 6.11 9.50
C THR A 172 -12.46 6.44 8.33
N THR A 173 -12.78 7.71 8.15
CA THR A 173 -13.69 8.16 7.09
C THR A 173 -12.97 8.77 5.89
N GLY A 174 -11.64 8.78 5.88
CA GLY A 174 -10.84 9.38 4.82
C GLY A 174 -11.12 10.87 4.63
N TYR A 175 -11.40 11.58 5.72
CA TYR A 175 -11.89 12.96 5.73
C TYR A 175 -10.80 14.01 5.84
N CYS A 176 -9.69 13.70 6.54
CA CYS A 176 -8.67 14.67 6.87
C CYS A 176 -7.91 15.15 5.63
N LEU A 177 -7.57 16.44 5.62
CA LEU A 177 -6.51 16.95 4.76
C LEU A 177 -5.13 16.58 5.33
N PRO A 178 -4.07 16.46 4.49
CA PRO A 178 -2.75 16.08 4.98
C PRO A 178 -2.23 16.99 6.12
N SER A 179 -2.39 18.29 5.98
CA SER A 179 -1.98 19.25 7.02
C SER A 179 -2.76 19.11 8.33
N GLU A 180 -4.05 18.75 8.26
CA GLU A 180 -4.88 18.52 9.44
C GLU A 180 -4.48 17.24 10.15
N TYR A 181 -4.26 16.16 9.38
CA TYR A 181 -3.82 14.88 9.92
C TYR A 181 -2.43 14.99 10.55
N GLY A 182 -1.47 15.60 9.84
CA GLY A 182 -0.14 15.85 10.38
C GLY A 182 -0.17 16.70 11.66
N ALA A 183 -0.97 17.78 11.69
CA ALA A 183 -1.14 18.59 12.89
C ALA A 183 -1.69 17.79 14.07
N LYS A 184 -2.62 16.86 13.84
CA LYS A 184 -3.15 15.95 14.87
C LYS A 184 -2.06 15.02 15.42
N ILE A 185 -1.28 14.36 14.56
CA ILE A 185 -0.16 13.51 14.97
C ILE A 185 0.88 14.31 15.78
N LYS A 186 1.25 15.50 15.31
CA LYS A 186 2.16 16.40 16.02
C LYS A 186 1.60 16.77 17.40
N TYR A 187 0.32 17.14 17.48
CA TYR A 187 -0.32 17.49 18.73
C TYR A 187 -0.25 16.33 19.74
N LEU A 188 -0.56 15.10 19.33
CA LEU A 188 -0.50 13.93 20.21
C LEU A 188 0.93 13.66 20.69
N LYS A 189 1.91 13.76 19.79
CA LYS A 189 3.32 13.59 20.13
C LYS A 189 3.82 14.60 21.17
N GLU A 190 3.31 15.83 21.14
CA GLU A 190 3.73 16.91 22.03
C GLU A 190 2.94 16.94 23.37
N ASN A 191 1.70 16.43 23.39
CA ASN A 191 0.80 16.64 24.52
C ASN A 191 0.40 15.36 25.28
N VAL A 192 0.56 14.16 24.70
CA VAL A 192 0.22 12.90 25.38
C VAL A 192 1.29 12.55 26.41
N LYS A 193 0.90 12.42 27.68
CA LYS A 193 1.80 12.00 28.74
C LYS A 193 2.20 10.55 28.61
N GLY A 194 3.49 10.26 28.64
CA GLY A 194 4.02 8.91 28.52
C GLY A 194 4.20 8.44 27.06
N ILE A 195 4.09 9.36 26.07
CA ILE A 195 4.19 9.04 24.64
C ILE A 195 5.54 8.40 24.27
N GLU A 196 6.57 8.60 25.08
CA GLU A 196 7.89 7.95 24.91
C GLU A 196 7.86 6.43 25.10
N LYS A 197 6.77 5.88 25.64
CA LYS A 197 6.55 4.43 25.86
C LYS A 197 5.81 3.76 24.72
N ALA A 198 5.28 4.53 23.78
CA ALA A 198 4.51 4.01 22.65
C ALA A 198 4.87 4.74 21.38
N ILE A 199 4.64 4.11 20.23
CA ILE A 199 4.74 4.76 18.92
C ILE A 199 3.36 5.17 18.42
N LEU A 200 3.30 6.24 17.64
CA LEU A 200 2.10 6.64 16.90
C LEU A 200 2.07 5.91 15.56
N SER A 201 0.92 5.36 15.22
CA SER A 201 0.63 4.70 13.94
C SER A 201 -0.39 5.50 13.13
N CYS A 202 -0.18 5.59 11.82
CA CYS A 202 -1.11 6.17 10.87
C CYS A 202 -1.95 5.08 10.21
N HIS A 203 -3.27 5.25 10.18
CA HIS A 203 -4.18 4.41 9.41
C HIS A 203 -5.15 5.33 8.67
N CYS A 204 -5.03 5.43 7.35
CA CYS A 204 -5.81 6.39 6.58
C CYS A 204 -6.61 5.70 5.48
N HIS A 205 -7.93 5.97 5.44
CA HIS A 205 -8.80 5.57 4.34
C HIS A 205 -8.76 6.56 3.18
N ASN A 206 -9.13 6.10 1.99
CA ASN A 206 -8.89 6.80 0.73
C ASN A 206 -10.13 7.45 0.12
N ASP A 207 -11.15 7.75 0.93
CA ASP A 207 -12.45 8.25 0.46
C ASP A 207 -12.34 9.55 -0.34
N LEU A 208 -11.39 10.42 0.00
CA LEU A 208 -11.07 11.64 -0.75
C LEU A 208 -9.80 11.52 -1.61
N GLY A 209 -9.21 10.33 -1.75
CA GLY A 209 -7.97 10.12 -2.52
C GLY A 209 -6.72 10.65 -1.83
N LEU A 210 -6.71 10.79 -0.50
CA LEU A 210 -5.64 11.41 0.27
C LEU A 210 -4.91 10.46 1.23
N ALA A 211 -5.24 9.18 1.26
CA ALA A 211 -4.72 8.24 2.25
C ALA A 211 -3.19 8.19 2.28
N THR A 212 -2.54 8.03 1.13
CA THR A 212 -1.08 8.01 1.02
C THR A 212 -0.47 9.34 1.47
N ALA A 213 -1.05 10.48 1.06
CA ALA A 213 -0.57 11.80 1.44
C ALA A 213 -0.71 12.05 2.96
N ASN A 214 -1.84 11.63 3.56
CA ASN A 214 -2.08 11.73 5.00
C ASN A 214 -1.08 10.88 5.79
N SER A 215 -0.81 9.65 5.35
CA SER A 215 0.15 8.75 6.01
C SER A 215 1.58 9.29 5.96
N ILE A 216 2.01 9.83 4.83
CA ILE A 216 3.33 10.48 4.70
C ILE A 216 3.42 11.71 5.61
N GLU A 217 2.41 12.58 5.61
CA GLU A 217 2.41 13.74 6.51
C GLU A 217 2.40 13.33 7.98
N GLY A 218 1.72 12.24 8.31
CA GLY A 218 1.73 11.66 9.66
C GLY A 218 3.12 11.24 10.13
N VAL A 219 3.91 10.55 9.29
CA VAL A 219 5.28 10.14 9.66
C VAL A 219 6.26 11.32 9.68
N ILE A 220 6.09 12.31 8.82
CA ILE A 220 6.83 13.58 8.87
C ILE A 220 6.54 14.29 10.20
N SER A 221 5.30 14.26 10.66
CA SER A 221 4.85 14.86 11.92
C SER A 221 5.19 14.05 13.17
N GLY A 222 5.71 12.82 13.02
CA GLY A 222 6.29 12.06 14.14
C GLY A 222 5.74 10.68 14.39
N ALA A 223 4.80 10.18 13.62
CA ALA A 223 4.43 8.77 13.63
C ALA A 223 5.62 7.88 13.20
N ARG A 224 5.60 6.61 13.62
CA ARG A 224 6.66 5.64 13.31
C ARG A 224 6.14 4.30 12.82
N GLN A 225 4.83 4.20 12.60
CA GLN A 225 4.18 3.08 11.92
C GLN A 225 3.18 3.62 10.91
N ILE A 226 3.05 2.93 9.76
CA ILE A 226 1.98 3.15 8.77
C ILE A 226 1.25 1.83 8.60
N GLU A 227 -0.07 1.86 8.80
CA GLU A 227 -0.97 0.78 8.39
C GLU A 227 -1.42 1.00 6.96
N CYS A 228 -1.23 0.00 6.14
CA CYS A 228 -1.47 0.07 4.72
C CYS A 228 -1.85 -1.31 4.15
N THR A 229 -2.23 -1.34 2.89
CA THR A 229 -2.53 -2.59 2.19
C THR A 229 -1.81 -2.64 0.85
N ILE A 230 -1.53 -3.83 0.37
CA ILE A 230 -1.12 -4.02 -1.02
C ILE A 230 -2.22 -3.46 -1.93
N ASN A 231 -1.84 -2.67 -2.93
CA ASN A 231 -2.74 -2.01 -3.89
C ASN A 231 -3.67 -0.95 -3.28
N GLY A 232 -3.57 -0.65 -1.99
CA GLY A 232 -4.47 0.26 -1.29
C GLY A 232 -5.90 -0.27 -1.16
N ILE A 233 -6.10 -1.58 -1.24
CA ILE A 233 -7.44 -2.21 -1.12
C ILE A 233 -7.99 -2.05 0.30
N GLY A 234 -9.31 -2.15 0.45
CA GLY A 234 -9.99 -2.06 1.76
C GLY A 234 -11.43 -1.58 1.66
N GLU A 235 -12.00 -1.31 2.82
CA GLU A 235 -13.37 -0.82 2.94
C GLU A 235 -13.59 0.45 2.11
N ARG A 236 -14.73 0.56 1.44
CA ARG A 236 -15.17 1.68 0.56
C ARG A 236 -14.16 2.01 -0.56
N ALA A 237 -13.38 3.10 -0.42
CA ALA A 237 -12.37 3.55 -1.39
C ALA A 237 -10.96 2.96 -1.11
N GLY A 238 -10.83 2.16 -0.07
CA GLY A 238 -9.60 1.49 0.31
C GLY A 238 -8.75 2.25 1.32
N ASN A 239 -7.53 1.78 1.49
CA ASN A 239 -6.54 2.23 2.45
C ASN A 239 -5.39 2.96 1.77
N THR A 240 -4.46 3.43 2.58
CA THR A 240 -3.11 3.77 2.12
C THR A 240 -2.48 2.59 1.38
N ALA A 241 -1.93 2.84 0.20
CA ALA A 241 -1.26 1.82 -0.59
C ALA A 241 0.19 1.61 -0.12
N LEU A 242 0.56 0.37 0.22
CA LEU A 242 1.90 0.01 0.71
C LEU A 242 2.98 0.43 -0.28
N GLU A 243 2.83 0.07 -1.55
CA GLU A 243 3.79 0.37 -2.61
C GLU A 243 4.02 1.88 -2.78
N GLU A 244 2.98 2.70 -2.57
CA GLU A 244 3.08 4.14 -2.73
C GLU A 244 3.88 4.77 -1.58
N VAL A 245 3.54 4.47 -0.32
CA VAL A 245 4.24 5.06 0.84
C VAL A 245 5.71 4.64 0.86
N VAL A 246 6.00 3.37 0.58
CA VAL A 246 7.38 2.86 0.55
C VAL A 246 8.21 3.55 -0.53
N MET A 247 7.65 3.71 -1.74
CA MET A 247 8.37 4.37 -2.82
C MET A 247 8.47 5.89 -2.62
N VAL A 248 7.50 6.54 -1.98
CA VAL A 248 7.63 7.95 -1.57
C VAL A 248 8.82 8.12 -0.62
N LEU A 249 8.94 7.29 0.42
CA LEU A 249 10.06 7.37 1.37
C LEU A 249 11.41 7.10 0.69
N LYS A 250 11.48 6.08 -0.17
CA LYS A 250 12.69 5.74 -0.93
C LYS A 250 13.14 6.88 -1.87
N GLN A 251 12.21 7.58 -2.53
CA GLN A 251 12.52 8.66 -3.47
C GLN A 251 12.84 10.00 -2.77
N HIS A 252 12.60 10.11 -1.46
CA HIS A 252 12.83 11.34 -0.69
C HIS A 252 13.81 11.11 0.48
N PRO A 253 15.06 10.71 0.21
CA PRO A 253 16.02 10.36 1.27
C PRO A 253 16.34 11.53 2.21
N TYR A 254 16.06 12.76 1.81
CA TYR A 254 16.22 13.94 2.66
C TYR A 254 15.26 13.96 3.87
N LEU A 255 14.17 13.18 3.84
CA LEU A 255 13.28 12.99 4.99
C LEU A 255 13.96 12.19 6.11
N ASN A 256 15.05 11.47 5.78
CA ASN A 256 15.76 10.60 6.69
C ASN A 256 14.84 9.57 7.37
N LEU A 257 13.89 9.04 6.60
CA LEU A 257 12.94 7.98 6.98
C LEU A 257 13.12 6.82 6.00
N ASP A 258 13.09 5.59 6.52
CA ASP A 258 13.32 4.38 5.71
C ASP A 258 12.43 3.24 6.19
N THR A 259 12.33 2.17 5.39
CA THR A 259 11.56 0.96 5.69
C THR A 259 12.41 -0.29 5.44
N ASN A 260 11.98 -1.43 5.97
CA ASN A 260 12.64 -2.73 5.73
C ASN A 260 12.15 -3.42 4.45
N ILE A 261 11.29 -2.78 3.66
CA ILE A 261 10.64 -3.39 2.50
C ILE A 261 11.62 -3.67 1.36
N ASN A 262 11.62 -4.90 0.88
CA ASN A 262 12.27 -5.27 -0.38
C ASN A 262 11.42 -4.77 -1.57
N THR A 263 11.71 -3.58 -2.04
CA THR A 263 10.91 -2.91 -3.07
C THR A 263 10.84 -3.67 -4.39
N SER A 264 11.85 -4.49 -4.73
CA SER A 264 11.84 -5.30 -5.96
C SER A 264 10.75 -6.39 -5.98
N MET A 265 10.07 -6.64 -4.87
CA MET A 265 8.94 -7.57 -4.79
C MET A 265 7.57 -6.89 -4.97
N LEU A 266 7.49 -5.56 -4.99
CA LEU A 266 6.22 -4.82 -4.95
C LEU A 266 5.28 -5.17 -6.11
N TYR A 267 5.79 -5.22 -7.34
CA TYR A 267 4.97 -5.57 -8.51
C TYR A 267 4.44 -7.01 -8.40
N GLY A 268 5.29 -7.97 -8.02
CA GLY A 268 4.89 -9.38 -7.82
C GLY A 268 3.84 -9.54 -6.73
N MET A 269 3.98 -8.81 -5.61
CA MET A 269 2.98 -8.79 -4.54
C MET A 269 1.65 -8.21 -4.99
N SER A 270 1.67 -7.12 -5.76
CA SER A 270 0.46 -6.52 -6.34
C SER A 270 -0.30 -7.52 -7.21
N GLN A 271 0.41 -8.26 -8.07
CA GLN A 271 -0.19 -9.28 -8.93
C GLN A 271 -0.75 -10.44 -8.11
N LEU A 272 0.02 -10.97 -7.14
CA LEU A 272 -0.42 -12.07 -6.27
C LEU A 272 -1.73 -11.74 -5.55
N VAL A 273 -1.82 -10.54 -4.96
CA VAL A 273 -3.02 -10.09 -4.24
C VAL A 273 -4.19 -9.89 -5.21
N SER A 274 -3.95 -9.25 -6.36
CA SER A 274 -4.97 -9.05 -7.39
C SER A 274 -5.56 -10.37 -7.90
N ASP A 275 -4.71 -11.34 -8.23
CA ASP A 275 -5.13 -12.66 -8.73
C ASP A 275 -5.86 -13.46 -7.64
N SER A 276 -5.36 -13.42 -6.40
CA SER A 276 -5.97 -14.14 -5.28
C SER A 276 -7.36 -13.61 -4.91
N MET A 277 -7.55 -12.29 -5.00
CA MET A 277 -8.80 -11.62 -4.64
C MET A 277 -9.75 -11.38 -5.82
N GLY A 278 -9.28 -11.53 -7.06
CA GLY A 278 -10.05 -11.20 -8.26
C GLY A 278 -10.32 -9.70 -8.43
N ILE A 279 -9.53 -8.85 -7.78
CA ILE A 279 -9.64 -7.39 -7.83
C ILE A 279 -8.37 -6.82 -8.43
N TYR A 280 -8.47 -6.33 -9.66
CA TYR A 280 -7.32 -5.81 -10.40
C TYR A 280 -7.16 -4.31 -10.21
N THR A 281 -5.91 -3.87 -10.16
CA THR A 281 -5.57 -2.44 -10.10
C THR A 281 -5.97 -1.74 -11.40
N GLN A 282 -6.29 -0.46 -11.31
CA GLN A 282 -6.46 0.37 -12.49
C GLN A 282 -5.13 0.42 -13.27
N PRO A 283 -5.16 0.43 -14.63
CA PRO A 283 -3.94 0.47 -15.42
C PRO A 283 -3.01 1.65 -15.09
N ASN A 284 -3.55 2.76 -14.66
CA ASN A 284 -2.82 3.96 -14.23
C ASN A 284 -2.54 4.03 -12.72
N LYS A 285 -2.71 2.93 -11.97
CA LYS A 285 -2.32 2.87 -10.56
C LYS A 285 -0.83 3.22 -10.42
N ALA A 286 -0.52 4.09 -9.49
CA ALA A 286 0.88 4.44 -9.22
C ALA A 286 1.69 3.18 -8.85
N ILE A 287 2.94 3.14 -9.25
CA ILE A 287 3.96 2.11 -8.96
C ILE A 287 3.69 0.75 -9.63
N VAL A 288 2.49 0.19 -9.52
CA VAL A 288 2.19 -1.21 -9.91
C VAL A 288 1.17 -1.35 -11.03
N GLY A 289 0.56 -0.27 -11.51
CA GLY A 289 -0.37 -0.30 -12.64
C GLY A 289 0.34 -0.65 -13.95
N ALA A 290 -0.36 -1.29 -14.88
CA ALA A 290 0.20 -1.70 -16.17
C ALA A 290 0.80 -0.53 -17.00
N ASN A 291 0.30 0.68 -16.78
CA ASN A 291 0.77 1.89 -17.46
C ASN A 291 1.78 2.70 -16.64
N ALA A 292 2.14 2.28 -15.42
CA ALA A 292 3.00 3.06 -14.54
C ALA A 292 4.38 3.36 -15.17
N PHE A 293 4.87 2.46 -16.01
CA PHE A 293 6.14 2.58 -16.74
C PHE A 293 5.92 2.48 -18.28
N ALA A 294 4.80 2.98 -18.79
CA ALA A 294 4.48 2.93 -20.21
C ALA A 294 4.38 4.34 -20.81
N HIS A 295 5.06 4.56 -21.92
CA HIS A 295 5.09 5.84 -22.63
C HIS A 295 4.45 5.73 -24.01
N SER A 296 3.40 6.53 -24.28
CA SER A 296 2.70 6.58 -25.57
C SER A 296 2.81 7.94 -26.28
N SER A 297 3.23 9.00 -25.59
CA SER A 297 3.47 10.32 -26.18
C SER A 297 4.82 10.37 -26.86
N GLY A 298 4.89 10.81 -28.13
CA GLY A 298 6.14 10.88 -28.89
C GLY A 298 7.24 11.73 -28.22
N ILE A 299 6.86 12.82 -27.55
CA ILE A 299 7.81 13.67 -26.80
C ILE A 299 8.39 12.90 -25.61
N HIS A 300 7.55 12.19 -24.83
CA HIS A 300 8.01 11.39 -23.70
C HIS A 300 8.88 10.22 -24.17
N GLN A 301 8.47 9.52 -25.24
CA GLN A 301 9.21 8.41 -25.82
C GLN A 301 10.62 8.84 -26.25
N ASP A 302 10.74 9.95 -26.97
CA ASP A 302 12.05 10.49 -27.38
C ASP A 302 12.92 10.86 -26.18
N GLY A 303 12.34 11.45 -25.15
CA GLY A 303 13.03 11.78 -23.91
C GLY A 303 13.55 10.55 -23.18
N VAL A 304 12.70 9.56 -22.93
CA VAL A 304 13.05 8.31 -22.22
C VAL A 304 14.10 7.51 -22.98
N ILE A 305 14.00 7.42 -24.31
CA ILE A 305 14.98 6.73 -25.17
C ILE A 305 16.38 7.38 -25.04
N LYS A 306 16.43 8.71 -24.95
CA LYS A 306 17.67 9.44 -24.75
C LYS A 306 18.22 9.35 -23.33
N ASN A 307 17.37 9.55 -22.35
CA ASN A 307 17.68 9.42 -20.93
C ASN A 307 16.40 9.23 -20.13
N ARG A 308 16.26 8.10 -19.44
CA ARG A 308 15.08 7.76 -18.62
C ARG A 308 14.74 8.83 -17.60
N ALA A 309 15.73 9.44 -16.96
CA ALA A 309 15.54 10.49 -15.96
C ALA A 309 14.79 11.74 -16.46
N THR A 310 14.54 11.87 -17.77
CA THR A 310 13.73 12.97 -18.32
C THR A 310 12.26 12.88 -17.93
N TYR A 311 11.74 11.65 -17.73
CA TYR A 311 10.31 11.41 -17.42
C TYR A 311 10.06 10.30 -16.40
N GLU A 312 11.10 9.61 -15.93
CA GLU A 312 11.00 8.56 -14.92
C GLU A 312 11.83 8.94 -13.68
N ILE A 313 11.18 8.98 -12.52
CA ILE A 313 11.81 9.20 -11.21
C ILE A 313 12.11 7.89 -10.49
N ILE A 314 11.59 6.77 -10.98
CA ILE A 314 11.73 5.43 -10.41
C ILE A 314 12.27 4.51 -11.50
N ASP A 315 13.32 3.74 -11.22
CA ASP A 315 13.71 2.64 -12.11
C ASP A 315 12.67 1.52 -11.97
N PRO A 316 12.04 1.03 -13.07
CA PRO A 316 11.11 -0.09 -13.01
C PRO A 316 11.66 -1.31 -12.25
N LYS A 317 12.95 -1.57 -12.36
CA LYS A 317 13.62 -2.67 -11.65
C LYS A 317 13.57 -2.52 -10.13
N ASP A 318 13.51 -1.30 -9.64
CA ASP A 318 13.38 -1.02 -8.19
C ASP A 318 12.08 -1.57 -7.60
N VAL A 319 11.08 -1.79 -8.44
CA VAL A 319 9.76 -2.30 -8.02
C VAL A 319 9.44 -3.69 -8.60
N GLY A 320 10.40 -4.32 -9.29
CA GLY A 320 10.27 -5.67 -9.86
C GLY A 320 9.71 -5.72 -11.29
N VAL A 321 9.65 -4.59 -11.99
CA VAL A 321 9.32 -4.52 -13.41
C VAL A 321 10.62 -4.55 -14.23
N THR A 322 10.69 -5.36 -15.29
CA THR A 322 11.94 -5.58 -16.03
C THR A 322 12.41 -4.34 -16.79
N GLU A 323 11.49 -3.64 -17.44
CA GLU A 323 11.78 -2.45 -18.27
C GLU A 323 10.54 -1.59 -18.52
N SER A 324 10.75 -0.35 -18.94
CA SER A 324 9.67 0.54 -19.36
C SER A 324 9.20 0.21 -20.78
N ALA A 325 7.89 0.29 -21.00
CA ALA A 325 7.29 -0.01 -22.30
C ALA A 325 7.17 1.23 -23.19
N ILE A 326 7.70 1.16 -24.40
CA ILE A 326 7.44 2.13 -25.47
C ILE A 326 6.25 1.63 -26.28
N VAL A 327 5.07 2.17 -25.98
CA VAL A 327 3.80 1.78 -26.62
C VAL A 327 3.59 2.62 -27.88
N LEU A 328 3.65 1.99 -29.06
CA LEU A 328 3.45 2.68 -30.34
C LEU A 328 1.97 2.94 -30.61
N THR A 329 1.66 4.20 -30.90
CA THR A 329 0.31 4.71 -31.24
C THR A 329 0.44 5.75 -32.37
N ALA A 330 -0.67 6.24 -32.90
CA ALA A 330 -0.67 7.34 -33.88
C ALA A 330 0.03 8.63 -33.39
N ARG A 331 0.31 8.74 -32.08
CA ARG A 331 1.03 9.86 -31.46
C ARG A 331 2.54 9.61 -31.30
N SER A 332 3.03 8.43 -31.67
CA SER A 332 4.45 8.08 -31.58
C SER A 332 5.26 8.74 -32.70
N GLY A 333 6.43 9.21 -32.32
CA GLY A 333 7.36 9.84 -33.28
C GLY A 333 8.31 8.81 -33.94
N ARG A 334 9.13 9.29 -34.89
CA ARG A 334 10.15 8.49 -35.59
C ARG A 334 11.14 7.81 -34.64
N ALA A 335 11.56 8.47 -33.58
CA ALA A 335 12.48 7.91 -32.59
C ALA A 335 11.92 6.65 -31.94
N ALA A 336 10.65 6.65 -31.54
CA ALA A 336 9.97 5.50 -30.96
C ALA A 336 9.82 4.35 -31.96
N LEU A 337 9.46 4.66 -33.22
CA LEU A 337 9.39 3.65 -34.30
C LEU A 337 10.76 3.03 -34.57
N ALA A 338 11.82 3.84 -34.67
CA ALA A 338 13.17 3.35 -34.87
C ALA A 338 13.65 2.45 -33.71
N TYR A 339 13.38 2.87 -32.47
CA TYR A 339 13.68 2.08 -31.26
C TYR A 339 12.99 0.72 -31.30
N ARG A 340 11.68 0.70 -31.56
CA ARG A 340 10.91 -0.56 -31.60
C ARG A 340 11.30 -1.42 -32.82
N ALA A 341 11.55 -0.83 -34.01
CA ALA A 341 12.05 -1.54 -35.16
C ALA A 341 13.38 -2.23 -34.88
N LYS A 342 14.31 -1.55 -34.19
CA LYS A 342 15.57 -2.14 -33.77
C LYS A 342 15.37 -3.32 -32.80
N ASN A 343 14.44 -3.23 -31.86
CA ASN A 343 14.14 -4.31 -30.92
C ASN A 343 13.59 -5.58 -31.61
N VAL A 344 12.94 -5.43 -32.78
CA VAL A 344 12.45 -6.55 -33.60
C VAL A 344 13.38 -6.90 -34.78
N GLY A 345 14.61 -6.39 -34.75
CA GLY A 345 15.68 -6.81 -35.64
C GLY A 345 15.90 -5.97 -36.90
N TYR A 346 15.29 -4.77 -37.01
CA TYR A 346 15.49 -3.89 -38.16
C TYR A 346 16.28 -2.62 -37.79
N GLU A 347 17.46 -2.44 -38.39
CA GLU A 347 18.19 -1.17 -38.30
C GLU A 347 17.90 -0.31 -39.55
N LEU A 348 17.17 0.79 -39.32
CA LEU A 348 16.72 1.68 -40.40
C LEU A 348 17.63 2.91 -40.54
N THR A 349 18.08 3.20 -41.74
CA THR A 349 18.66 4.51 -42.04
C THR A 349 17.59 5.61 -41.98
N LYS A 350 18.01 6.87 -41.93
CA LYS A 350 17.08 8.00 -41.85
C LYS A 350 16.05 8.02 -42.98
N LEU A 351 16.49 7.72 -44.21
CA LEU A 351 15.60 7.70 -45.39
C LEU A 351 14.61 6.53 -45.33
N GLN A 352 15.07 5.35 -44.92
CA GLN A 352 14.22 4.18 -44.75
C GLN A 352 13.18 4.44 -43.62
N LEU A 353 13.60 5.06 -42.52
CA LEU A 353 12.71 5.41 -41.43
C LEU A 353 11.61 6.39 -41.87
N ASP A 354 11.91 7.37 -42.73
CA ASP A 354 10.91 8.30 -43.21
C ASP A 354 9.83 7.62 -44.09
N ASP A 355 10.19 6.65 -44.91
CA ASP A 355 9.25 5.86 -45.71
C ASP A 355 8.41 4.92 -44.85
N VAL A 356 9.05 4.16 -43.97
CA VAL A 356 8.37 3.26 -42.99
C VAL A 356 7.44 4.06 -42.09
N TYR A 357 7.81 5.28 -41.67
CA TYR A 357 7.00 6.13 -40.83
C TYR A 357 5.70 6.60 -41.49
N ALA A 358 5.71 6.84 -42.79
CA ALA A 358 4.50 7.17 -43.53
C ALA A 358 3.49 6.00 -43.51
N ASN A 359 3.98 4.77 -43.73
CA ASN A 359 3.16 3.55 -43.60
C ASN A 359 2.65 3.35 -42.15
N PHE A 360 3.54 3.55 -41.17
CA PHE A 360 3.21 3.48 -39.77
C PHE A 360 2.04 4.37 -39.38
N LEU A 361 2.05 5.65 -39.78
CA LEU A 361 0.95 6.57 -39.46
C LEU A 361 -0.38 6.08 -40.05
N SER A 362 -0.37 5.64 -41.32
CA SER A 362 -1.56 5.11 -41.98
C SER A 362 -2.10 3.85 -41.33
N PHE A 363 -1.23 3.04 -40.74
CA PHE A 363 -1.61 1.84 -39.98
C PHE A 363 -2.12 2.20 -38.60
N ALA A 364 -1.42 3.10 -37.88
CA ALA A 364 -1.72 3.50 -36.51
C ALA A 364 -3.04 4.28 -36.39
N ASP A 365 -3.48 4.98 -37.43
CA ASP A 365 -4.81 5.62 -37.44
C ASP A 365 -5.99 4.63 -37.36
N ARG A 366 -5.74 3.34 -37.66
CA ARG A 366 -6.76 2.27 -37.68
C ARG A 366 -6.67 1.34 -36.50
N LYS A 367 -5.59 1.43 -35.69
CA LYS A 367 -5.33 0.52 -34.59
C LYS A 367 -4.88 1.28 -33.34
N LYS A 368 -5.43 0.94 -32.16
CA LYS A 368 -5.12 1.65 -30.90
C LYS A 368 -3.64 1.53 -30.49
N GLU A 369 -3.06 0.34 -30.64
CA GLU A 369 -1.69 0.02 -30.26
C GLU A 369 -1.04 -0.83 -31.34
N ILE A 370 0.22 -0.56 -31.63
CA ILE A 370 1.04 -1.27 -32.62
C ILE A 370 1.94 -2.26 -31.89
N ASN A 371 1.76 -3.52 -32.15
CA ASN A 371 2.57 -4.61 -31.60
C ASN A 371 3.73 -5.00 -32.55
N ASP A 372 4.57 -5.95 -32.13
CA ASP A 372 5.75 -6.35 -32.89
C ASP A 372 5.41 -6.97 -34.26
N SER A 373 4.33 -7.76 -34.36
CA SER A 373 3.88 -8.30 -35.66
C SER A 373 3.39 -7.21 -36.60
N ASP A 374 2.80 -6.14 -36.07
CA ASP A 374 2.41 -4.99 -36.88
C ASP A 374 3.64 -4.25 -37.42
N ILE A 375 4.71 -4.14 -36.60
CA ILE A 375 5.97 -3.48 -37.06
C ILE A 375 6.57 -4.26 -38.24
N HIS A 376 6.62 -5.60 -38.14
CA HIS A 376 7.04 -6.41 -39.28
C HIS A 376 6.20 -6.12 -40.53
N GLN A 377 4.88 -6.16 -40.43
CA GLN A 377 3.97 -5.89 -41.53
C GLN A 377 4.16 -4.47 -42.11
N ILE A 378 4.32 -3.45 -41.27
CA ILE A 378 4.54 -2.06 -41.71
C ILE A 378 5.83 -1.94 -42.50
N ILE A 379 6.91 -2.60 -42.05
CA ILE A 379 8.20 -2.60 -42.71
C ILE A 379 8.14 -3.39 -44.03
N GLU A 380 7.57 -4.58 -44.03
CA GLU A 380 7.44 -5.46 -45.21
C GLU A 380 6.62 -4.81 -46.32
N THR A 381 5.64 -3.98 -45.99
CA THR A 381 4.81 -3.24 -46.96
C THR A 381 5.41 -1.89 -47.37
N SER A 382 6.58 -1.52 -46.83
CA SER A 382 7.25 -0.28 -47.19
C SER A 382 7.96 -0.36 -48.56
N ASN A 383 8.11 0.78 -49.26
CA ASN A 383 8.78 0.82 -50.53
C ASN A 383 10.27 0.48 -50.42
N VAL A 384 10.85 0.57 -49.24
CA VAL A 384 12.28 0.35 -48.99
C VAL A 384 12.59 -1.03 -48.43
N TYR A 385 11.59 -1.93 -48.30
CA TYR A 385 11.76 -3.24 -47.66
C TYR A 385 12.93 -4.06 -48.24
N GLN A 386 13.05 -4.13 -49.56
CA GLN A 386 14.15 -4.86 -50.23
C GLN A 386 15.54 -4.27 -49.90
N GLN A 387 15.63 -2.98 -49.67
CA GLN A 387 16.87 -2.32 -49.26
C GLN A 387 17.21 -2.60 -47.78
N ILE A 388 16.18 -2.84 -46.91
CA ILE A 388 16.35 -3.14 -45.51
C ILE A 388 16.90 -4.55 -45.31
N ILE A 389 16.36 -5.55 -46.02
CA ILE A 389 16.77 -6.96 -45.87
C ILE A 389 18.08 -7.32 -46.59
N SER A 390 18.59 -6.42 -47.44
CA SER A 390 19.85 -6.62 -48.16
C SER A 390 21.05 -5.89 -47.52
N ALA A 391 20.84 -5.17 -46.45
CA ALA A 391 21.86 -4.44 -45.68
C ALA A 391 22.27 -5.23 -44.42
#